data_a5f2c6db5a4f3934b9121a4fefc2245a
#
_entry.id   a5f2c6db5a4f3934b9121a4fefc2245a
#
_cell.length_a   1.000
_cell.length_b   1.000
_cell.length_c   1.000
_cell.angle_alpha   90.00
_cell.angle_beta   90.00
_cell.angle_gamma   90.00
#
_symmetry.space_group_name_H-M   'P 1'
#
loop_
_entity.id
_entity.type
_entity.pdbx_description
1 polymer ?
#
loop_
_entity_poly.entity_id
_entity_poly.type
_entity_poly.pdbx_seq_one_letter_code
_entity_poly.pdbx_strand_id
1 'polypeptide(L)'
;MNLHEYQAKEIFRNYGIPVPAGRVAASPDEAVSAANALGGPVWVVKAQVHAGGRGKAGGVKLARETEAVRSAAAAMLGTRLTTKQTGPEGLPVERVYVESGSEIEREIYLSLTLNREKGRIALIASAAGGMDIEEVAEKTPEQILSVTVHPSAGLQPYQARQIAFGLGLEGPQVAEFQSIAAALYELYMEEDASLVEVNPLIVTKAGKLIALDAKINVDANAVFRHPDLAKLRDANQEDPMERRASEHELNYVSLDGDIACMVNGAGLAMATMDLIKLHGGQPANFLDVGGGATSERVTAAFQLILSNPKVRAVLVNIFGGIVRCDLIADGIINAVKNVGVKVPVVVRLEGTNAEQARTTLASSGLAITPAADLTDAARKVVGLAAGQ
;
A
#
# COMPACT_ATOMS: atom_id res chain seq x y z
N MET A 1 -6.05 -0.79 2.62
CA MET A 1 -6.38 -2.03 1.87
C MET A 1 -6.41 -1.72 0.38
N ASN A 2 -5.70 -2.48 -0.45
CA ASN A 2 -5.68 -2.30 -1.89
C ASN A 2 -6.71 -3.21 -2.56
N LEU A 3 -7.29 -2.76 -3.68
CA LEU A 3 -8.21 -3.54 -4.50
C LEU A 3 -7.55 -3.94 -5.83
N HIS A 4 -7.95 -5.09 -6.37
CA HIS A 4 -7.62 -5.45 -7.74
C HIS A 4 -8.33 -4.54 -8.75
N GLU A 5 -7.77 -4.37 -9.94
CA GLU A 5 -8.37 -3.55 -11.00
C GLU A 5 -9.81 -3.94 -11.31
N TYR A 6 -10.12 -5.25 -11.41
CA TYR A 6 -11.48 -5.70 -11.73
C TYR A 6 -12.49 -5.32 -10.63
N GLN A 7 -12.08 -5.36 -9.35
CA GLN A 7 -12.89 -4.93 -8.20
C GLN A 7 -13.09 -3.41 -8.24
N ALA A 8 -12.02 -2.65 -8.45
CA ALA A 8 -12.08 -1.20 -8.58
C ALA A 8 -13.01 -0.77 -9.74
N LYS A 9 -12.94 -1.45 -10.88
CA LYS A 9 -13.84 -1.18 -12.02
C LYS A 9 -15.30 -1.53 -11.76
N GLU A 10 -15.57 -2.54 -10.95
CA GLU A 10 -16.92 -2.85 -10.52
C GLU A 10 -17.50 -1.71 -9.65
N ILE A 11 -16.72 -1.22 -8.71
CA ILE A 11 -17.08 -0.03 -7.91
C ILE A 11 -17.28 1.17 -8.84
N PHE A 12 -16.38 1.43 -9.79
CA PHE A 12 -16.53 2.53 -10.75
C PHE A 12 -17.88 2.47 -11.49
N ARG A 13 -18.31 1.27 -11.93
CA ARG A 13 -19.62 1.10 -12.58
C ARG A 13 -20.77 1.46 -11.65
N ASN A 14 -20.70 1.10 -10.37
CA ASN A 14 -21.72 1.41 -9.39
C ASN A 14 -21.89 2.92 -9.19
N TYR A 15 -20.80 3.68 -9.33
CA TYR A 15 -20.80 5.16 -9.30
C TYR A 15 -21.02 5.80 -10.69
N GLY A 16 -21.36 5.02 -11.72
CA GLY A 16 -21.62 5.54 -13.06
C GLY A 16 -20.41 6.02 -13.84
N ILE A 17 -19.20 5.64 -13.41
CA ILE A 17 -17.95 5.98 -14.11
C ILE A 17 -17.80 5.00 -15.30
N PRO A 18 -17.62 5.51 -16.53
CA PRO A 18 -17.48 4.66 -17.71
C PRO A 18 -16.20 3.83 -17.67
N VAL A 19 -16.33 2.52 -17.77
CA VAL A 19 -15.23 1.54 -17.87
C VAL A 19 -15.51 0.56 -18.99
N PRO A 20 -14.48 -0.03 -19.64
CA PRO A 20 -14.70 -1.08 -20.60
C PRO A 20 -15.42 -2.30 -19.99
N ALA A 21 -16.16 -3.03 -20.79
CA ALA A 21 -16.70 -4.31 -20.38
C ALA A 21 -15.55 -5.32 -20.16
N GLY A 22 -15.60 -6.05 -19.05
CA GLY A 22 -14.56 -7.02 -18.72
C GLY A 22 -15.04 -8.09 -17.76
N ARG A 23 -14.28 -9.20 -17.69
CA ARG A 23 -14.54 -10.34 -16.82
C ARG A 23 -13.25 -10.88 -16.24
N VAL A 24 -13.27 -11.27 -14.97
CA VAL A 24 -12.16 -11.96 -14.31
C VAL A 24 -12.14 -13.43 -14.69
N ALA A 25 -10.94 -14.01 -14.76
CA ALA A 25 -10.72 -15.43 -15.02
C ALA A 25 -9.56 -15.96 -14.17
N ALA A 26 -9.70 -17.17 -13.64
CA ALA A 26 -8.69 -17.87 -12.84
C ALA A 26 -8.03 -19.01 -13.62
N SER A 27 -8.47 -19.28 -14.86
CA SER A 27 -7.88 -20.27 -15.76
C SER A 27 -7.86 -19.77 -17.20
N PRO A 28 -7.01 -20.36 -18.09
CA PRO A 28 -7.00 -20.02 -19.50
C PRO A 28 -8.35 -20.31 -20.20
N ASP A 29 -9.06 -21.34 -19.77
CA ASP A 29 -10.38 -21.68 -20.33
C ASP A 29 -11.46 -20.67 -19.91
N GLU A 30 -11.44 -20.21 -18.68
CA GLU A 30 -12.30 -19.12 -18.22
C GLU A 30 -11.99 -17.82 -18.96
N ALA A 31 -10.71 -17.53 -19.25
CA ALA A 31 -10.32 -16.35 -20.01
C ALA A 31 -10.88 -16.37 -21.43
N VAL A 32 -10.85 -17.53 -22.11
CA VAL A 32 -11.49 -17.74 -23.42
C VAL A 32 -13.01 -17.57 -23.32
N SER A 33 -13.63 -18.14 -22.28
CA SER A 33 -15.07 -18.01 -22.05
C SER A 33 -15.46 -16.54 -21.81
N ALA A 34 -14.65 -15.79 -21.06
CA ALA A 34 -14.80 -14.36 -20.86
C ALA A 34 -14.73 -13.58 -22.18
N ALA A 35 -13.71 -13.84 -23.01
CA ALA A 35 -13.55 -13.22 -24.32
C ALA A 35 -14.76 -13.47 -25.24
N ASN A 36 -15.22 -14.72 -25.32
CA ASN A 36 -16.40 -15.07 -26.11
C ASN A 36 -17.66 -14.34 -25.62
N ALA A 37 -17.85 -14.24 -24.31
CA ALA A 37 -19.00 -13.55 -23.72
C ALA A 37 -18.96 -12.02 -23.92
N LEU A 38 -17.77 -11.43 -23.98
CA LEU A 38 -17.58 -10.00 -24.25
C LEU A 38 -17.78 -9.67 -25.73
N GLY A 39 -17.51 -10.62 -26.61
CA GLY A 39 -17.54 -10.39 -28.05
C GLY A 39 -16.46 -9.40 -28.52
N GLY A 40 -16.53 -9.02 -29.78
CA GLY A 40 -15.67 -7.99 -30.37
C GLY A 40 -14.39 -8.56 -31.01
N PRO A 41 -13.64 -7.72 -31.76
CA PRO A 41 -12.47 -8.15 -32.51
C PRO A 41 -11.16 -8.06 -31.72
N VAL A 42 -11.16 -7.45 -30.52
CA VAL A 42 -9.95 -7.19 -29.73
C VAL A 42 -10.25 -7.29 -28.25
N TRP A 43 -9.39 -8.00 -27.55
CA TRP A 43 -9.40 -8.11 -26.09
C TRP A 43 -8.05 -7.70 -25.51
N VAL A 44 -8.07 -7.27 -24.24
CA VAL A 44 -6.87 -7.03 -23.44
C VAL A 44 -6.90 -7.97 -22.25
N VAL A 45 -5.86 -8.78 -22.08
CA VAL A 45 -5.67 -9.68 -20.94
C VAL A 45 -4.71 -9.00 -19.96
N LYS A 46 -5.16 -8.77 -18.72
CA LYS A 46 -4.44 -8.02 -17.69
C LYS A 46 -4.23 -8.87 -16.46
N ALA A 47 -2.98 -9.10 -16.07
CA ALA A 47 -2.65 -9.72 -14.77
C ALA A 47 -3.21 -8.90 -13.62
N GLN A 48 -3.80 -9.57 -12.62
CA GLN A 48 -4.37 -8.93 -11.44
C GLN A 48 -3.41 -9.03 -10.27
N VAL A 49 -2.72 -7.93 -9.97
CA VAL A 49 -1.81 -7.76 -8.84
C VAL A 49 -1.98 -6.36 -8.23
N HIS A 50 -1.68 -6.20 -6.95
CA HIS A 50 -1.77 -4.91 -6.23
C HIS A 50 -0.56 -4.00 -6.52
N ALA A 51 -0.16 -3.89 -7.78
CA ALA A 51 0.96 -3.05 -8.21
C ALA A 51 0.68 -2.36 -9.53
N GLY A 52 1.23 -1.15 -9.68
CA GLY A 52 1.26 -0.41 -10.92
C GLY A 52 2.39 -0.89 -11.86
N GLY A 53 2.41 -0.35 -13.09
CA GLY A 53 3.46 -0.65 -14.06
C GLY A 53 3.36 -2.02 -14.72
N ARG A 54 2.23 -2.71 -14.59
CA ARG A 54 1.96 -4.05 -15.14
C ARG A 54 2.24 -4.15 -16.64
N GLY A 55 1.90 -3.12 -17.41
CA GLY A 55 2.15 -3.09 -18.86
C GLY A 55 3.62 -3.22 -19.22
N LYS A 56 4.49 -2.46 -18.54
CA LYS A 56 5.96 -2.51 -18.73
C LYS A 56 6.55 -3.85 -18.27
N ALA A 57 5.92 -4.51 -17.31
CA ALA A 57 6.33 -5.81 -16.78
C ALA A 57 5.77 -7.01 -17.57
N GLY A 58 5.06 -6.79 -18.68
CA GLY A 58 4.48 -7.86 -19.50
C GLY A 58 3.14 -8.41 -18.96
N GLY A 59 2.58 -7.81 -17.92
CA GLY A 59 1.30 -8.18 -17.31
C GLY A 59 0.06 -7.66 -18.05
N VAL A 60 0.21 -7.08 -19.24
CA VAL A 60 -0.87 -6.63 -20.12
C VAL A 60 -0.59 -7.11 -21.54
N LYS A 61 -1.52 -7.85 -22.15
CA LYS A 61 -1.40 -8.39 -23.51
C LYS A 61 -2.66 -8.11 -24.32
N LEU A 62 -2.46 -7.65 -25.53
CA LEU A 62 -3.53 -7.45 -26.51
C LEU A 62 -3.71 -8.76 -27.29
N ALA A 63 -4.97 -9.20 -27.48
CA ALA A 63 -5.33 -10.40 -28.22
C ALA A 63 -6.41 -10.07 -29.26
N ARG A 64 -6.31 -10.66 -30.45
CA ARG A 64 -7.27 -10.51 -31.55
C ARG A 64 -8.01 -11.81 -31.86
N GLU A 65 -7.59 -12.90 -31.23
CA GLU A 65 -8.16 -14.23 -31.37
C GLU A 65 -8.28 -14.87 -29.98
N THR A 66 -9.25 -15.74 -29.80
CA THR A 66 -9.49 -16.39 -28.48
C THR A 66 -8.33 -17.28 -28.06
N GLU A 67 -7.60 -17.87 -29.04
CA GLU A 67 -6.38 -18.65 -28.74
C GLU A 67 -5.24 -17.75 -28.22
N ALA A 68 -5.13 -16.51 -28.70
CA ALA A 68 -4.19 -15.54 -28.17
C ALA A 68 -4.58 -15.12 -26.74
N VAL A 69 -5.89 -15.03 -26.41
CA VAL A 69 -6.36 -14.83 -25.05
C VAL A 69 -5.96 -15.99 -24.14
N ARG A 70 -6.15 -17.24 -24.58
CA ARG A 70 -5.72 -18.45 -23.88
C ARG A 70 -4.23 -18.42 -23.57
N SER A 71 -3.43 -18.18 -24.61
CA SER A 71 -1.97 -18.14 -24.51
C SER A 71 -1.48 -17.03 -23.57
N ALA A 72 -2.10 -15.82 -23.63
CA ALA A 72 -1.79 -14.72 -22.74
C ALA A 72 -2.13 -15.05 -21.28
N ALA A 73 -3.30 -15.63 -21.02
CA ALA A 73 -3.72 -16.04 -19.68
C ALA A 73 -2.79 -17.15 -19.12
N ALA A 74 -2.47 -18.18 -19.94
CA ALA A 74 -1.58 -19.25 -19.53
C ALA A 74 -0.15 -18.76 -19.20
N ALA A 75 0.33 -17.74 -19.91
CA ALA A 75 1.65 -17.16 -19.67
C ALA A 75 1.71 -16.30 -18.38
N MET A 76 0.57 -15.81 -17.88
CA MET A 76 0.50 -14.97 -16.70
C MET A 76 0.11 -15.73 -15.44
N LEU A 77 -0.90 -16.60 -15.52
CA LEU A 77 -1.44 -17.32 -14.37
C LEU A 77 -0.38 -18.24 -13.74
N GLY A 78 -0.31 -18.24 -12.42
CA GLY A 78 0.65 -19.03 -11.64
C GLY A 78 2.09 -18.49 -11.65
N THR A 79 2.35 -17.37 -12.33
CA THR A 79 3.66 -16.69 -12.30
C THR A 79 3.71 -15.61 -11.21
N ARG A 80 4.88 -15.01 -11.02
CA ARG A 80 5.05 -13.81 -10.20
C ARG A 80 5.40 -12.63 -11.09
N LEU A 81 4.64 -11.56 -10.98
CA LEU A 81 4.86 -10.35 -11.77
C LEU A 81 5.73 -9.37 -10.97
N THR A 82 6.91 -9.07 -11.53
CA THR A 82 7.84 -8.10 -10.94
C THR A 82 7.68 -6.75 -11.63
N THR A 83 7.39 -5.72 -10.84
CA THR A 83 7.33 -4.32 -11.27
C THR A 83 8.24 -3.47 -10.39
N LYS A 84 8.37 -2.18 -10.68
CA LYS A 84 9.11 -1.27 -9.78
C LYS A 84 8.51 -1.20 -8.36
N GLN A 85 7.20 -1.49 -8.22
CA GLN A 85 6.46 -1.38 -6.95
C GLN A 85 6.44 -2.69 -6.15
N THR A 86 6.69 -3.86 -6.78
CA THR A 86 6.60 -5.16 -6.09
C THR A 86 7.91 -5.62 -5.48
N GLY A 87 9.02 -4.93 -5.72
CA GLY A 87 10.33 -5.45 -5.41
C GLY A 87 10.73 -6.67 -6.26
N PRO A 88 11.91 -7.27 -6.01
CA PRO A 88 12.45 -8.37 -6.82
C PRO A 88 11.65 -9.67 -6.69
N GLU A 89 10.98 -9.89 -5.56
CA GLU A 89 10.17 -11.09 -5.30
C GLU A 89 8.90 -11.13 -6.18
N GLY A 90 8.42 -9.98 -6.66
CA GLY A 90 7.18 -9.86 -7.41
C GLY A 90 5.94 -10.26 -6.62
N LEU A 91 4.75 -10.13 -7.22
CA LEU A 91 3.47 -10.56 -6.64
C LEU A 91 2.87 -11.71 -7.44
N PRO A 92 2.19 -12.68 -6.80
CA PRO A 92 1.59 -13.81 -7.48
C PRO A 92 0.43 -13.37 -8.39
N VAL A 93 0.36 -13.94 -9.59
CA VAL A 93 -0.74 -13.73 -10.53
C VAL A 93 -1.69 -14.92 -10.44
N GLU A 94 -2.73 -14.79 -9.64
CA GLU A 94 -3.75 -15.83 -9.45
C GLU A 94 -4.95 -15.64 -10.39
N ARG A 95 -5.13 -14.44 -10.92
CA ARG A 95 -6.25 -14.07 -11.79
C ARG A 95 -5.78 -13.16 -12.92
N VAL A 96 -6.48 -13.24 -14.02
CA VAL A 96 -6.39 -12.28 -15.13
C VAL A 96 -7.75 -11.61 -15.33
N TYR A 97 -7.73 -10.39 -15.84
CA TYR A 97 -8.92 -9.66 -16.25
C TYR A 97 -8.93 -9.56 -17.77
N VAL A 98 -9.96 -10.09 -18.40
CA VAL A 98 -10.16 -10.02 -19.84
C VAL A 98 -11.13 -8.88 -20.12
N GLU A 99 -10.72 -7.93 -20.94
CA GLU A 99 -11.42 -6.67 -21.17
C GLU A 99 -11.57 -6.42 -22.66
N SER A 100 -12.67 -5.81 -23.08
CA SER A 100 -12.87 -5.36 -24.45
C SER A 100 -11.86 -4.28 -24.81
N GLY A 101 -11.23 -4.37 -25.97
CA GLY A 101 -10.30 -3.36 -26.47
C GLY A 101 -10.98 -2.00 -26.69
N SER A 102 -10.25 -0.92 -26.48
CA SER A 102 -10.70 0.45 -26.68
C SER A 102 -9.85 1.13 -27.75
N GLU A 103 -10.48 1.94 -28.61
CA GLU A 103 -9.76 2.77 -29.59
C GLU A 103 -9.29 4.07 -28.91
N ILE A 104 -8.03 4.10 -28.51
CA ILE A 104 -7.43 5.21 -27.77
C ILE A 104 -7.00 6.32 -28.74
N GLU A 105 -7.40 7.55 -28.47
CA GLU A 105 -6.89 8.76 -29.12
C GLU A 105 -5.89 9.48 -28.21
N ARG A 106 -6.24 9.66 -26.92
CA ARG A 106 -5.40 10.34 -25.92
C ARG A 106 -5.49 9.60 -24.59
N GLU A 107 -4.41 9.65 -23.83
CA GLU A 107 -4.32 9.13 -22.48
C GLU A 107 -4.13 10.26 -21.47
N ILE A 108 -4.86 10.21 -20.38
CA ILE A 108 -4.90 11.23 -19.31
C ILE A 108 -4.66 10.51 -17.99
N TYR A 109 -3.87 11.11 -17.11
CA TYR A 109 -3.79 10.73 -15.72
C TYR A 109 -4.85 11.48 -14.91
N LEU A 110 -5.53 10.78 -14.01
CA LEU A 110 -6.49 11.37 -13.08
C LEU A 110 -6.43 10.65 -11.74
N SER A 111 -6.35 11.41 -10.64
CA SER A 111 -6.39 10.83 -9.30
C SER A 111 -7.00 11.76 -8.27
N LEU A 112 -7.49 11.16 -7.19
CA LEU A 112 -7.86 11.81 -5.93
C LEU A 112 -6.98 11.23 -4.82
N THR A 113 -6.35 12.11 -4.05
CA THR A 113 -5.49 11.73 -2.93
C THR A 113 -5.48 12.82 -1.86
N LEU A 114 -5.00 12.50 -0.68
CA LEU A 114 -4.83 13.47 0.39
C LEU A 114 -3.55 14.31 0.17
N ASN A 115 -3.71 15.61 0.00
CA ASN A 115 -2.62 16.56 0.15
C ASN A 115 -2.35 16.77 1.64
N ARG A 116 -1.29 16.15 2.15
CA ARG A 116 -0.96 16.15 3.60
C ARG A 116 -0.54 17.53 4.11
N GLU A 117 0.12 18.33 3.28
CA GLU A 117 0.56 19.68 3.63
C GLU A 117 -0.66 20.60 3.90
N LYS A 118 -1.69 20.49 3.06
CA LYS A 118 -2.91 21.29 3.18
C LYS A 118 -3.99 20.63 4.03
N GLY A 119 -3.81 19.35 4.40
CA GLY A 119 -4.83 18.57 5.10
C GLY A 119 -6.14 18.45 4.32
N ARG A 120 -6.08 18.37 2.98
CA ARG A 120 -7.25 18.37 2.10
C ARG A 120 -7.10 17.41 0.92
N ILE A 121 -8.20 16.93 0.41
CA ILE A 121 -8.22 16.13 -0.81
C ILE A 121 -7.80 16.99 -2.00
N ALA A 122 -6.96 16.45 -2.85
CA ALA A 122 -6.58 17.05 -4.13
C ALA A 122 -7.05 16.17 -5.29
N LEU A 123 -7.68 16.80 -6.28
CA LEU A 123 -7.89 16.22 -7.60
C LEU A 123 -6.66 16.59 -8.44
N ILE A 124 -5.95 15.59 -8.93
CA ILE A 124 -4.70 15.71 -9.69
C ILE A 124 -4.93 15.12 -11.08
N ALA A 125 -4.47 15.81 -12.10
CA ALA A 125 -4.57 15.34 -13.47
C ALA A 125 -3.36 15.76 -14.30
N SER A 126 -3.08 15.00 -15.37
CA SER A 126 -2.05 15.33 -16.35
C SER A 126 -2.43 14.80 -17.73
N ALA A 127 -2.04 15.52 -18.77
CA ALA A 127 -2.14 15.05 -20.16
C ALA A 127 -1.14 13.92 -20.49
N ALA A 128 -0.21 13.60 -19.57
CA ALA A 128 0.74 12.50 -19.68
C ALA A 128 0.17 11.23 -18.99
N GLY A 129 -0.91 10.67 -19.55
CA GLY A 129 -1.49 9.41 -19.08
C GLY A 129 -0.66 8.19 -19.49
N GLY A 130 -0.91 7.03 -18.83
CA GLY A 130 -0.19 5.79 -19.09
C GLY A 130 1.27 5.79 -18.62
N MET A 131 1.72 6.88 -18.00
CA MET A 131 3.08 7.08 -17.49
C MET A 131 3.10 7.01 -15.96
N ASP A 132 4.31 6.88 -15.41
CA ASP A 132 4.60 7.03 -13.99
C ASP A 132 4.46 8.52 -13.62
N ILE A 133 3.45 8.84 -12.81
CA ILE A 133 3.13 10.25 -12.52
C ILE A 133 4.20 10.92 -11.65
N GLU A 134 4.91 10.15 -10.82
CA GLU A 134 6.03 10.64 -10.02
C GLU A 134 7.16 11.10 -10.93
N GLU A 135 7.42 10.38 -12.01
CA GLU A 135 8.42 10.77 -13.02
C GLU A 135 8.00 12.04 -13.77
N VAL A 136 6.71 12.20 -14.07
CA VAL A 136 6.17 13.43 -14.67
C VAL A 136 6.29 14.60 -13.71
N ALA A 137 5.96 14.39 -12.42
CA ALA A 137 6.06 15.43 -11.39
C ALA A 137 7.51 15.89 -11.15
N GLU A 138 8.48 14.98 -11.29
CA GLU A 138 9.91 15.30 -11.14
C GLU A 138 10.47 16.05 -12.36
N LYS A 139 10.16 15.59 -13.59
CA LYS A 139 10.77 16.10 -14.83
C LYS A 139 10.02 17.27 -15.44
N THR A 140 8.70 17.29 -15.32
CA THR A 140 7.81 18.26 -15.98
C THR A 140 6.65 18.65 -15.06
N PRO A 141 6.93 19.25 -13.86
CA PRO A 141 5.90 19.56 -12.86
C PRO A 141 4.80 20.49 -13.38
N GLU A 142 5.07 21.29 -14.41
CA GLU A 142 4.10 22.16 -15.07
C GLU A 142 2.98 21.39 -15.81
N GLN A 143 3.18 20.11 -16.09
CA GLN A 143 2.15 19.25 -16.69
C GLN A 143 1.18 18.68 -15.64
N ILE A 144 1.44 18.90 -14.35
CA ILE A 144 0.57 18.44 -13.27
C ILE A 144 -0.45 19.54 -12.95
N LEU A 145 -1.69 19.27 -13.25
CA LEU A 145 -2.82 20.10 -12.87
C LEU A 145 -3.37 19.62 -11.53
N SER A 146 -3.63 20.54 -10.61
CA SER A 146 -4.17 20.17 -9.30
C SER A 146 -5.15 21.21 -8.79
N VAL A 147 -6.24 20.74 -8.21
CA VAL A 147 -7.17 21.56 -7.42
C VAL A 147 -7.39 20.92 -6.06
N THR A 148 -7.43 21.77 -5.04
CA THR A 148 -7.66 21.34 -3.66
C THR A 148 -9.15 21.48 -3.32
N VAL A 149 -9.74 20.42 -2.77
CA VAL A 149 -11.17 20.38 -2.44
C VAL A 149 -11.38 20.83 -1.00
N HIS A 150 -12.29 21.79 -0.79
CA HIS A 150 -12.65 22.21 0.56
C HIS A 150 -13.63 21.20 1.18
N PRO A 151 -13.38 20.68 2.40
CA PRO A 151 -14.20 19.60 2.99
C PRO A 151 -15.69 19.93 3.09
N SER A 152 -16.02 21.18 3.43
CA SER A 152 -17.42 21.60 3.61
C SER A 152 -18.15 21.90 2.29
N ALA A 153 -17.41 22.13 1.19
CA ALA A 153 -17.99 22.48 -0.10
C ALA A 153 -18.02 21.29 -1.08
N GLY A 154 -17.13 20.31 -0.86
CA GLY A 154 -16.91 19.25 -1.81
C GLY A 154 -16.25 19.71 -3.11
N LEU A 155 -16.09 18.81 -4.06
CA LEU A 155 -15.57 19.13 -5.39
C LEU A 155 -16.60 19.96 -6.16
N GLN A 156 -16.23 21.18 -6.49
CA GLN A 156 -17.11 22.10 -7.19
C GLN A 156 -17.01 21.96 -8.72
N PRO A 157 -18.11 22.12 -9.47
CA PRO A 157 -18.13 22.00 -10.94
C PRO A 157 -17.09 22.86 -11.65
N TYR A 158 -16.80 24.06 -11.15
CA TYR A 158 -15.79 24.96 -11.74
C TYR A 158 -14.37 24.39 -11.62
N GLN A 159 -14.06 23.68 -10.52
CA GLN A 159 -12.76 23.05 -10.31
C GLN A 159 -12.53 21.92 -11.33
N ALA A 160 -13.54 21.07 -11.55
CA ALA A 160 -13.48 20.04 -12.58
C ALA A 160 -13.34 20.63 -13.97
N ARG A 161 -14.08 21.73 -14.30
CA ARG A 161 -13.91 22.45 -15.59
C ARG A 161 -12.52 23.05 -15.76
N GLN A 162 -11.95 23.62 -14.70
CA GLN A 162 -10.59 24.16 -14.74
C GLN A 162 -9.58 23.07 -15.14
N ILE A 163 -9.68 21.89 -14.55
CA ILE A 163 -8.83 20.74 -14.93
C ILE A 163 -9.13 20.30 -16.37
N ALA A 164 -10.40 20.14 -16.73
CA ALA A 164 -10.79 19.72 -18.07
C ALA A 164 -10.19 20.62 -19.18
N PHE A 165 -10.30 21.93 -19.02
CA PHE A 165 -9.71 22.89 -19.96
C PHE A 165 -8.17 22.85 -19.95
N GLY A 166 -7.55 22.68 -18.78
CA GLY A 166 -6.11 22.52 -18.66
C GLY A 166 -5.59 21.24 -19.36
N LEU A 167 -6.41 20.19 -19.42
CA LEU A 167 -6.14 18.96 -20.16
C LEU A 167 -6.42 19.12 -21.67
N GLY A 168 -6.95 20.26 -22.13
CA GLY A 168 -7.36 20.48 -23.52
C GLY A 168 -8.59 19.66 -23.92
N LEU A 169 -9.50 19.36 -22.98
CA LEU A 169 -10.79 18.77 -23.29
C LEU A 169 -11.76 19.84 -23.79
N GLU A 170 -12.58 19.49 -24.78
CA GLU A 170 -13.46 20.41 -25.45
C GLU A 170 -14.90 19.87 -25.59
N GLY A 171 -15.83 20.77 -25.77
CA GLY A 171 -17.23 20.47 -26.05
C GLY A 171 -17.85 19.50 -25.01
N PRO A 172 -18.47 18.40 -25.45
CA PRO A 172 -19.11 17.41 -24.56
C PRO A 172 -18.15 16.75 -23.59
N GLN A 173 -16.84 16.64 -23.93
CA GLN A 173 -15.82 16.02 -23.08
C GLN A 173 -15.69 16.74 -21.73
N VAL A 174 -15.88 18.06 -21.70
CA VAL A 174 -15.82 18.85 -20.45
C VAL A 174 -16.93 18.41 -19.48
N ALA A 175 -18.15 18.20 -19.99
CA ALA A 175 -19.27 17.75 -19.16
C ALA A 175 -19.08 16.28 -18.71
N GLU A 176 -18.60 15.42 -19.60
CA GLU A 176 -18.27 14.02 -19.24
C GLU A 176 -17.17 13.97 -18.15
N PHE A 177 -16.11 14.77 -18.29
CA PHE A 177 -15.05 14.87 -17.29
C PHE A 177 -15.57 15.37 -15.94
N GLN A 178 -16.46 16.39 -15.94
CA GLN A 178 -17.07 16.88 -14.71
C GLN A 178 -17.87 15.78 -14.00
N SER A 179 -18.65 15.00 -14.75
CA SER A 179 -19.42 13.88 -14.19
C SER A 179 -18.51 12.81 -13.61
N ILE A 180 -17.44 12.43 -14.33
CA ILE A 180 -16.45 11.46 -13.86
C ILE A 180 -15.74 11.96 -12.60
N ALA A 181 -15.27 13.20 -12.59
CA ALA A 181 -14.56 13.78 -11.45
C ALA A 181 -15.46 13.87 -10.19
N ALA A 182 -16.74 14.23 -10.36
CA ALA A 182 -17.71 14.26 -9.29
C ALA A 182 -17.97 12.86 -8.72
N ALA A 183 -18.18 11.86 -9.59
CA ALA A 183 -18.40 10.47 -9.18
C ALA A 183 -17.17 9.86 -8.48
N LEU A 184 -15.96 10.14 -8.96
CA LEU A 184 -14.71 9.73 -8.30
C LEU A 184 -14.56 10.38 -6.92
N TYR A 185 -14.97 11.64 -6.76
CA TYR A 185 -14.92 12.31 -5.46
C TYR A 185 -15.96 11.74 -4.49
N GLU A 186 -17.18 11.45 -4.95
CA GLU A 186 -18.23 10.78 -4.17
C GLU A 186 -17.76 9.42 -3.69
N LEU A 187 -17.24 8.59 -4.61
CA LEU A 187 -16.62 7.29 -4.28
C LEU A 187 -15.48 7.44 -3.26
N TYR A 188 -14.60 8.42 -3.45
CA TYR A 188 -13.46 8.65 -2.55
C TYR A 188 -13.94 8.91 -1.12
N MET A 189 -15.02 9.69 -0.97
CA MET A 189 -15.58 10.05 0.33
C MET A 189 -16.41 8.92 0.95
N GLU A 190 -17.26 8.27 0.17
CA GLU A 190 -18.20 7.27 0.67
C GLU A 190 -17.53 5.94 1.01
N GLU A 191 -16.48 5.55 0.26
CA GLU A 191 -15.75 4.30 0.47
C GLU A 191 -14.50 4.48 1.35
N ASP A 192 -14.32 5.65 1.97
CA ASP A 192 -13.11 5.99 2.74
C ASP A 192 -11.81 5.67 1.99
N ALA A 193 -11.76 6.03 0.73
CA ALA A 193 -10.57 5.81 -0.07
C ALA A 193 -9.44 6.74 0.37
N SER A 194 -8.22 6.23 0.39
CA SER A 194 -6.99 7.02 0.58
C SER A 194 -6.33 7.40 -0.74
N LEU A 195 -6.67 6.66 -1.81
CA LEU A 195 -6.28 6.92 -3.20
C LEU A 195 -7.36 6.36 -4.13
N VAL A 196 -7.75 7.16 -5.10
CA VAL A 196 -8.47 6.70 -6.31
C VAL A 196 -7.69 7.20 -7.51
N GLU A 197 -7.22 6.28 -8.36
CA GLU A 197 -6.38 6.59 -9.51
C GLU A 197 -6.95 5.95 -10.77
N VAL A 198 -6.97 6.72 -11.84
CA VAL A 198 -7.32 6.31 -13.20
C VAL A 198 -6.12 6.60 -14.08
N ASN A 199 -5.39 5.56 -14.47
CA ASN A 199 -4.18 5.74 -15.26
C ASN A 199 -4.00 4.64 -16.33
N PRO A 200 -4.55 4.86 -17.55
CA PRO A 200 -5.11 6.12 -18.04
C PRO A 200 -6.66 6.23 -17.93
N LEU A 201 -7.15 7.45 -17.81
CA LEU A 201 -8.42 7.87 -18.37
C LEU A 201 -8.19 8.16 -19.85
N ILE A 202 -8.93 7.55 -20.74
CA ILE A 202 -8.73 7.75 -22.18
C ILE A 202 -9.81 8.62 -22.81
N VAL A 203 -9.40 9.38 -23.82
CA VAL A 203 -10.31 9.88 -24.85
C VAL A 203 -10.31 8.87 -25.98
N THR A 204 -11.46 8.33 -26.31
CA THR A 204 -11.59 7.41 -27.45
C THR A 204 -11.65 8.19 -28.77
N LYS A 205 -11.39 7.51 -29.91
CA LYS A 205 -11.58 8.12 -31.24
C LYS A 205 -12.99 8.64 -31.50
N ALA A 206 -13.98 8.12 -30.77
CA ALA A 206 -15.35 8.63 -30.79
C ALA A 206 -15.55 9.85 -29.88
N GLY A 207 -14.50 10.36 -29.24
CA GLY A 207 -14.52 11.52 -28.37
C GLY A 207 -15.07 11.25 -26.95
N LYS A 208 -15.27 9.98 -26.56
CA LYS A 208 -15.81 9.59 -25.24
C LYS A 208 -14.69 9.41 -24.21
N LEU A 209 -14.99 9.71 -22.94
CA LEU A 209 -14.09 9.46 -21.82
C LEU A 209 -14.37 8.08 -21.19
N ILE A 210 -13.32 7.27 -21.00
CA ILE A 210 -13.42 5.93 -20.41
C ILE A 210 -12.24 5.71 -19.46
N ALA A 211 -12.51 5.24 -18.23
CA ALA A 211 -11.48 4.83 -17.28
C ALA A 211 -10.94 3.44 -17.70
N LEU A 212 -9.77 3.42 -18.33
CA LEU A 212 -9.17 2.20 -18.88
C LEU A 212 -8.43 1.37 -17.83
N ASP A 213 -7.93 1.99 -16.78
CA ASP A 213 -7.40 1.33 -15.60
C ASP A 213 -7.99 1.98 -14.34
N ALA A 214 -8.02 1.23 -13.24
CA ALA A 214 -8.59 1.67 -11.98
C ALA A 214 -7.78 1.14 -10.81
N LYS A 215 -7.42 2.02 -9.89
CA LYS A 215 -6.76 1.69 -8.64
C LYS A 215 -7.48 2.39 -7.50
N ILE A 216 -7.90 1.61 -6.51
CA ILE A 216 -8.51 2.12 -5.28
C ILE A 216 -7.73 1.57 -4.10
N ASN A 217 -7.31 2.46 -3.22
CA ASN A 217 -6.80 2.10 -1.90
C ASN A 217 -7.80 2.61 -0.86
N VAL A 218 -8.33 1.72 -0.05
CA VAL A 218 -9.24 2.03 1.05
C VAL A 218 -8.43 2.24 2.33
N ASP A 219 -8.80 3.22 3.15
CA ASP A 219 -8.17 3.42 4.46
C ASP A 219 -8.40 2.17 5.33
N ALA A 220 -7.32 1.52 5.74
CA ALA A 220 -7.39 0.31 6.56
C ALA A 220 -8.09 0.55 7.90
N ASN A 221 -8.02 1.78 8.43
CA ASN A 221 -8.68 2.16 9.68
C ASN A 221 -10.21 2.31 9.52
N ALA A 222 -10.72 2.41 8.29
CA ALA A 222 -12.14 2.56 8.01
C ALA A 222 -12.81 1.26 7.55
N VAL A 223 -12.04 0.21 7.21
CA VAL A 223 -12.57 -1.06 6.65
C VAL A 223 -13.64 -1.71 7.55
N PHE A 224 -13.57 -1.49 8.87
CA PHE A 224 -14.56 -2.03 9.81
C PHE A 224 -15.99 -1.57 9.53
N ARG A 225 -16.19 -0.41 8.91
CA ARG A 225 -17.49 0.13 8.53
C ARG A 225 -17.89 -0.19 7.07
N HIS A 226 -17.01 -0.87 6.32
CA HIS A 226 -17.23 -1.31 4.94
C HIS A 226 -17.12 -2.85 4.83
N PRO A 227 -18.10 -3.61 5.38
CA PRO A 227 -18.00 -5.07 5.42
C PRO A 227 -17.97 -5.72 4.03
N ASP A 228 -18.52 -5.07 3.01
CA ASP A 228 -18.50 -5.59 1.64
C ASP A 228 -17.12 -5.36 0.99
N LEU A 229 -16.47 -4.22 1.23
CA LEU A 229 -15.08 -4.01 0.81
C LEU A 229 -14.12 -4.96 1.54
N ALA A 230 -14.35 -5.22 2.83
CA ALA A 230 -13.52 -6.15 3.61
C ALA A 230 -13.44 -7.55 2.97
N LYS A 231 -14.53 -8.02 2.34
CA LYS A 231 -14.59 -9.31 1.63
C LYS A 231 -13.73 -9.35 0.36
N LEU A 232 -13.37 -8.17 -0.18
CA LEU A 232 -12.55 -8.03 -1.39
C LEU A 232 -11.06 -8.11 -1.10
N ARG A 233 -10.64 -8.16 0.17
CA ARG A 233 -9.24 -8.26 0.57
C ARG A 233 -8.59 -9.52 -0.01
N ASP A 234 -7.44 -9.34 -0.65
CA ASP A 234 -6.61 -10.44 -1.12
C ASP A 234 -5.31 -10.49 -0.31
N ALA A 235 -5.29 -11.37 0.70
CA ALA A 235 -4.16 -11.53 1.61
C ALA A 235 -2.89 -12.05 0.93
N ASN A 236 -2.99 -12.68 -0.27
CA ASN A 236 -1.85 -13.18 -1.02
C ASN A 236 -1.07 -12.07 -1.74
N GLN A 237 -1.68 -10.88 -1.84
CA GLN A 237 -1.07 -9.68 -2.40
C GLN A 237 -0.40 -8.80 -1.35
N GLU A 238 -0.49 -9.15 -0.07
CA GLU A 238 0.09 -8.39 1.05
C GLU A 238 1.47 -8.96 1.42
N ASP A 239 2.31 -8.12 2.03
CA ASP A 239 3.55 -8.58 2.64
C ASP A 239 3.25 -9.63 3.73
N PRO A 240 3.89 -10.82 3.69
CA PRO A 240 3.59 -11.89 4.64
C PRO A 240 3.82 -11.50 6.11
N MET A 241 4.79 -10.61 6.37
CA MET A 241 5.09 -10.15 7.73
C MET A 241 4.04 -9.15 8.21
N GLU A 242 3.62 -8.21 7.34
CA GLU A 242 2.55 -7.26 7.63
C GLU A 242 1.22 -7.97 7.87
N ARG A 243 0.91 -9.00 7.06
CA ARG A 243 -0.27 -9.84 7.26
C ARG A 243 -0.26 -10.53 8.62
N ARG A 244 0.85 -11.21 8.98
CA ARG A 244 0.99 -11.86 10.29
C ARG A 244 0.90 -10.87 11.45
N ALA A 245 1.45 -9.67 11.28
CA ALA A 245 1.34 -8.61 12.28
C ALA A 245 -0.12 -8.19 12.51
N SER A 246 -0.89 -8.05 11.44
CA SER A 246 -2.30 -7.67 11.52
C SER A 246 -3.17 -8.70 12.26
N GLU A 247 -2.82 -10.00 12.21
CA GLU A 247 -3.50 -11.06 12.97
C GLU A 247 -3.36 -10.89 14.49
N HIS A 248 -2.31 -10.18 14.93
CA HIS A 248 -2.04 -9.83 16.32
C HIS A 248 -2.33 -8.35 16.66
N GLU A 249 -3.06 -7.65 15.78
CA GLU A 249 -3.37 -6.22 15.92
C GLU A 249 -2.12 -5.34 16.10
N LEU A 250 -1.01 -5.71 15.46
CA LEU A 250 0.24 -4.96 15.45
C LEU A 250 0.33 -4.08 14.19
N ASN A 251 0.77 -2.84 14.37
CA ASN A 251 1.10 -1.97 13.24
C ASN A 251 2.54 -2.23 12.81
N TYR A 252 2.72 -2.92 11.70
CA TYR A 252 4.01 -3.34 11.18
C TYR A 252 4.18 -2.90 9.72
N VAL A 253 5.37 -2.43 9.38
CA VAL A 253 5.80 -2.18 8.00
C VAL A 253 7.18 -2.77 7.81
N SER A 254 7.34 -3.61 6.79
CA SER A 254 8.63 -4.18 6.39
C SER A 254 9.52 -3.12 5.77
N LEU A 255 10.81 -3.08 6.15
CA LEU A 255 11.85 -2.23 5.58
C LEU A 255 13.08 -3.08 5.22
N ASP A 256 14.01 -2.50 4.46
CA ASP A 256 15.15 -3.24 3.90
C ASP A 256 16.38 -3.36 4.81
N GLY A 257 16.33 -2.81 6.02
CA GLY A 257 17.44 -2.80 6.96
C GLY A 257 17.69 -4.10 7.72
N ASP A 258 18.58 -4.03 8.69
CA ASP A 258 19.03 -5.15 9.52
C ASP A 258 18.89 -4.89 11.04
N ILE A 259 18.42 -3.72 11.44
CA ILE A 259 18.13 -3.38 12.84
C ILE A 259 16.64 -3.33 13.05
N ALA A 260 16.11 -4.32 13.76
CA ALA A 260 14.69 -4.37 14.04
C ALA A 260 14.30 -3.44 15.20
N CYS A 261 13.11 -2.86 15.11
CA CYS A 261 12.55 -1.94 16.09
C CYS A 261 11.25 -2.48 16.68
N MET A 262 11.08 -2.36 18.00
CA MET A 262 9.81 -2.56 18.69
C MET A 262 9.56 -1.34 19.60
N VAL A 263 8.50 -0.62 19.34
CA VAL A 263 8.22 0.67 19.98
C VAL A 263 6.75 0.77 20.33
N ASN A 264 6.37 1.55 21.32
CA ASN A 264 4.99 1.90 21.59
C ASN A 264 4.70 3.34 21.16
N GLY A 265 3.86 3.47 20.16
CA GLY A 265 3.43 4.73 19.57
C GLY A 265 4.19 5.10 18.29
N ALA A 266 3.45 5.42 17.24
CA ALA A 266 3.96 5.65 15.89
C ALA A 266 5.00 6.79 15.82
N GLY A 267 4.79 7.89 16.55
CA GLY A 267 5.74 9.01 16.59
C GLY A 267 7.08 8.61 17.20
N LEU A 268 7.08 7.82 18.28
CA LEU A 268 8.29 7.31 18.90
C LEU A 268 8.99 6.29 18.00
N ALA A 269 8.24 5.47 17.27
CA ALA A 269 8.79 4.53 16.31
C ALA A 269 9.51 5.26 15.17
N MET A 270 8.91 6.30 14.59
CA MET A 270 9.56 7.12 13.56
C MET A 270 10.84 7.78 14.08
N ALA A 271 10.80 8.42 15.25
CA ALA A 271 11.98 9.03 15.86
C ALA A 271 13.08 8.01 16.17
N THR A 272 12.72 6.80 16.57
CA THR A 272 13.67 5.70 16.81
C THR A 272 14.38 5.30 15.51
N MET A 273 13.62 5.13 14.42
CA MET A 273 14.19 4.80 13.11
C MET A 273 15.09 5.92 12.57
N ASP A 274 14.71 7.18 12.76
CA ASP A 274 15.52 8.34 12.35
C ASP A 274 16.84 8.38 13.09
N LEU A 275 16.85 8.12 14.40
CA LEU A 275 18.09 8.07 15.19
C LEU A 275 18.99 6.88 14.81
N ILE A 276 18.42 5.72 14.50
CA ILE A 276 19.19 4.59 13.95
C ILE A 276 19.88 5.01 12.65
N LYS A 277 19.16 5.67 11.73
CA LYS A 277 19.73 6.17 10.47
C LYS A 277 20.78 7.24 10.69
N LEU A 278 20.55 8.18 11.60
CA LEU A 278 21.50 9.24 11.96
C LEU A 278 22.84 8.67 12.46
N HIS A 279 22.80 7.51 13.13
CA HIS A 279 24.00 6.82 13.62
C HIS A 279 24.58 5.78 12.62
N GLY A 280 24.07 5.77 11.36
CA GLY A 280 24.60 4.94 10.28
C GLY A 280 24.00 3.53 10.19
N GLY A 281 22.99 3.21 10.99
CA GLY A 281 22.25 1.94 10.92
C GLY A 281 21.10 1.97 9.92
N GLN A 282 20.52 0.80 9.64
CA GLN A 282 19.39 0.66 8.73
C GLN A 282 18.22 -0.06 9.44
N PRO A 283 17.06 0.61 9.66
CA PRO A 283 15.89 -0.03 10.24
C PRO A 283 15.34 -1.13 9.35
N ALA A 284 15.06 -2.30 9.95
CA ALA A 284 14.48 -3.46 9.27
C ALA A 284 12.94 -3.42 9.22
N ASN A 285 12.32 -2.64 10.09
CA ASN A 285 10.88 -2.51 10.18
C ASN A 285 10.46 -1.27 10.97
N PHE A 286 9.22 -0.82 10.70
CA PHE A 286 8.42 -0.07 11.65
C PHE A 286 7.57 -1.07 12.44
N LEU A 287 7.51 -0.95 13.76
CA LEU A 287 6.59 -1.72 14.60
C LEU A 287 6.13 -0.91 15.80
N ASP A 288 4.84 -0.67 15.87
CA ASP A 288 4.15 -0.07 17.00
C ASP A 288 3.26 -1.11 17.70
N VAL A 289 3.58 -1.42 18.94
CA VAL A 289 2.79 -2.37 19.76
C VAL A 289 1.57 -1.70 20.40
N GLY A 290 1.41 -0.38 20.23
CA GLY A 290 0.28 0.38 20.73
C GLY A 290 0.31 0.67 22.24
N GLY A 291 -0.62 1.49 22.69
CA GLY A 291 -0.74 1.92 24.09
C GLY A 291 -1.41 0.91 25.02
N GLY A 292 -1.96 -0.18 24.52
CA GLY A 292 -2.62 -1.25 25.27
C GLY A 292 -1.92 -2.61 25.13
N ALA A 293 -0.60 -2.60 24.91
CA ALA A 293 0.16 -3.84 24.66
C ALA A 293 0.06 -4.82 25.83
N THR A 294 -0.39 -6.04 25.55
CA THR A 294 -0.36 -7.17 26.47
C THR A 294 0.94 -7.97 26.31
N SER A 295 1.26 -8.82 27.29
CA SER A 295 2.41 -9.73 27.21
C SER A 295 2.37 -10.62 25.95
N GLU A 296 1.17 -11.07 25.56
CA GLU A 296 0.97 -11.90 24.36
C GLU A 296 1.29 -11.14 23.08
N ARG A 297 0.81 -9.88 22.95
CA ARG A 297 1.11 -9.01 21.78
C ARG A 297 2.59 -8.70 21.67
N VAL A 298 3.26 -8.43 22.80
CA VAL A 298 4.71 -8.19 22.84
C VAL A 298 5.48 -9.45 22.44
N THR A 299 5.05 -10.62 22.91
CA THR A 299 5.64 -11.92 22.53
C THR A 299 5.50 -12.15 21.03
N ALA A 300 4.29 -11.96 20.48
CA ALA A 300 4.02 -12.08 19.04
C ALA A 300 4.87 -11.09 18.21
N ALA A 301 5.00 -9.85 18.67
CA ALA A 301 5.85 -8.85 18.04
C ALA A 301 7.32 -9.28 17.99
N PHE A 302 7.85 -9.80 19.08
CA PHE A 302 9.23 -10.33 19.14
C PHE A 302 9.42 -11.52 18.21
N GLN A 303 8.49 -12.48 18.21
CA GLN A 303 8.53 -13.64 17.32
C GLN A 303 8.51 -13.20 15.84
N LEU A 304 7.68 -12.21 15.52
CA LEU A 304 7.59 -11.65 14.18
C LEU A 304 8.94 -11.04 13.75
N ILE A 305 9.51 -10.15 14.55
CA ILE A 305 10.78 -9.48 14.29
C ILE A 305 11.89 -10.52 14.07
N LEU A 306 11.99 -11.51 14.96
CA LEU A 306 13.07 -12.52 14.94
C LEU A 306 12.89 -13.57 13.82
N SER A 307 11.73 -13.63 13.18
CA SER A 307 11.51 -14.47 12.00
C SER A 307 12.13 -13.91 10.73
N ASN A 308 12.52 -12.61 10.71
CA ASN A 308 13.24 -12.01 9.60
C ASN A 308 14.74 -12.36 9.67
N PRO A 309 15.27 -13.16 8.72
CA PRO A 309 16.67 -13.61 8.74
C PRO A 309 17.70 -12.49 8.51
N LYS A 310 17.26 -11.31 8.03
CA LYS A 310 18.14 -10.15 7.84
C LYS A 310 18.47 -9.44 9.14
N VAL A 311 17.67 -9.64 10.20
CA VAL A 311 17.81 -8.93 11.47
C VAL A 311 19.08 -9.37 12.20
N ARG A 312 19.97 -8.41 12.48
CA ARG A 312 21.25 -8.58 13.17
C ARG A 312 21.24 -8.03 14.59
N ALA A 313 20.35 -7.09 14.90
CA ALA A 313 20.14 -6.53 16.23
C ALA A 313 18.70 -6.05 16.40
N VAL A 314 18.23 -5.98 17.65
CA VAL A 314 16.89 -5.48 17.99
C VAL A 314 16.99 -4.31 18.95
N LEU A 315 16.26 -3.22 18.66
CA LEU A 315 16.04 -2.11 19.57
C LEU A 315 14.60 -2.11 20.07
N VAL A 316 14.45 -2.30 21.37
CA VAL A 316 13.18 -2.10 22.08
C VAL A 316 13.20 -0.73 22.73
N ASN A 317 12.27 0.13 22.36
CA ASN A 317 12.18 1.49 22.91
C ASN A 317 10.76 1.76 23.39
N ILE A 318 10.55 1.70 24.70
CA ILE A 318 9.24 1.85 25.32
C ILE A 318 9.24 3.09 26.22
N PHE A 319 8.25 3.94 25.98
CA PHE A 319 7.92 5.03 26.86
C PHE A 319 6.57 4.74 27.55
N GLY A 320 6.64 4.43 28.83
CA GLY A 320 5.50 4.00 29.62
C GLY A 320 4.70 5.20 30.17
N GLY A 321 3.74 5.68 29.39
CA GLY A 321 2.64 6.47 29.91
C GLY A 321 1.49 5.54 30.32
N ILE A 322 0.72 5.09 29.34
CA ILE A 322 -0.38 4.11 29.49
C ILE A 322 0.18 2.68 29.59
N VAL A 323 1.19 2.36 28.77
CA VAL A 323 1.86 1.03 28.77
C VAL A 323 2.73 0.88 30.00
N ARG A 324 2.59 -0.24 30.69
CA ARG A 324 3.43 -0.61 31.83
C ARG A 324 4.67 -1.35 31.36
N CYS A 325 5.82 -0.84 31.72
CA CYS A 325 7.12 -1.40 31.30
C CYS A 325 7.35 -2.81 31.87
N ASP A 326 6.80 -3.16 33.03
CA ASP A 326 6.89 -4.51 33.63
C ASP A 326 6.22 -5.56 32.72
N LEU A 327 5.06 -5.27 32.11
CA LEU A 327 4.40 -6.17 31.15
C LEU A 327 5.23 -6.36 29.88
N ILE A 328 5.88 -5.32 29.42
CA ILE A 328 6.80 -5.40 28.29
C ILE A 328 8.02 -6.28 28.63
N ALA A 329 8.59 -6.11 29.81
CA ALA A 329 9.72 -6.93 30.25
C ALA A 329 9.35 -8.43 30.31
N ASP A 330 8.16 -8.77 30.83
CA ASP A 330 7.64 -10.14 30.82
C ASP A 330 7.46 -10.68 29.38
N GLY A 331 6.92 -9.87 28.49
CA GLY A 331 6.78 -10.21 27.06
C GLY A 331 8.13 -10.49 26.40
N ILE A 332 9.15 -9.64 26.65
CA ILE A 332 10.52 -9.85 26.16
C ILE A 332 11.11 -11.15 26.69
N ILE A 333 11.01 -11.39 27.99
CA ILE A 333 11.54 -12.61 28.65
C ILE A 333 10.88 -13.86 28.06
N ASN A 334 9.57 -13.84 27.89
CA ASN A 334 8.81 -14.95 27.31
C ASN A 334 9.21 -15.19 25.85
N ALA A 335 9.32 -14.15 25.04
CA ALA A 335 9.75 -14.26 23.65
C ALA A 335 11.16 -14.84 23.53
N VAL A 336 12.11 -14.33 24.33
CA VAL A 336 13.50 -14.79 24.31
C VAL A 336 13.62 -16.24 24.74
N LYS A 337 12.87 -16.67 25.77
CA LYS A 337 12.86 -18.08 26.22
C LYS A 337 12.24 -19.01 25.18
N ASN A 338 11.15 -18.59 24.53
CA ASN A 338 10.39 -19.44 23.62
C ASN A 338 10.99 -19.51 22.21
N VAL A 339 11.65 -18.45 21.76
CA VAL A 339 12.16 -18.31 20.37
C VAL A 339 13.67 -18.57 20.28
N GLY A 340 14.40 -18.42 21.38
CA GLY A 340 15.86 -18.61 21.39
C GLY A 340 16.57 -17.50 20.64
N VAL A 341 16.51 -16.27 21.16
CA VAL A 341 17.10 -15.08 20.53
C VAL A 341 18.60 -15.23 20.41
N LYS A 342 19.12 -15.12 19.19
CA LYS A 342 20.55 -15.22 18.86
C LYS A 342 21.20 -13.88 18.54
N VAL A 343 20.41 -12.85 18.42
CA VAL A 343 20.87 -11.50 18.08
C VAL A 343 20.89 -10.60 19.32
N PRO A 344 21.78 -9.60 19.38
CA PRO A 344 21.82 -8.65 20.50
C PRO A 344 20.53 -7.84 20.58
N VAL A 345 20.06 -7.62 21.82
CA VAL A 345 18.87 -6.83 22.11
C VAL A 345 19.26 -5.64 22.98
N VAL A 346 18.99 -4.43 22.49
CA VAL A 346 19.13 -3.19 23.24
C VAL A 346 17.74 -2.76 23.73
N VAL A 347 17.62 -2.41 25.02
CA VAL A 347 16.33 -2.05 25.61
C VAL A 347 16.42 -0.70 26.32
N ARG A 348 15.58 0.22 25.91
CA ARG A 348 15.30 1.47 26.61
C ARG A 348 13.88 1.43 27.14
N LEU A 349 13.75 1.50 28.45
CA LEU A 349 12.47 1.56 29.16
C LEU A 349 12.41 2.85 30.01
N GLU A 350 11.35 3.62 29.84
CA GLU A 350 11.09 4.84 30.59
C GLU A 350 9.59 4.98 30.92
N GLY A 351 9.27 5.58 32.05
CA GLY A 351 7.90 5.80 32.54
C GLY A 351 7.42 4.77 33.54
N THR A 352 6.14 4.40 33.50
CA THR A 352 5.47 3.57 34.51
C THR A 352 6.13 2.20 34.67
N ASN A 353 6.59 1.90 35.90
CA ASN A 353 7.26 0.65 36.29
C ASN A 353 8.57 0.36 35.53
N ALA A 354 9.24 1.39 34.98
CA ALA A 354 10.46 1.20 34.20
C ALA A 354 11.61 0.63 35.04
N GLU A 355 11.76 1.03 36.31
CA GLU A 355 12.80 0.54 37.20
C GLU A 355 12.58 -0.93 37.58
N GLN A 356 11.36 -1.29 37.89
CA GLN A 356 10.97 -2.68 38.12
C GLN A 356 11.24 -3.54 36.88
N ALA A 357 10.88 -3.07 35.69
CA ALA A 357 11.11 -3.76 34.43
C ALA A 357 12.61 -3.97 34.15
N ARG A 358 13.45 -2.94 34.38
CA ARG A 358 14.91 -3.07 34.23
C ARG A 358 15.50 -4.12 35.19
N THR A 359 15.02 -4.14 36.45
CA THR A 359 15.43 -5.13 37.46
C THR A 359 15.03 -6.53 37.02
N THR A 360 13.80 -6.72 36.53
CA THR A 360 13.30 -7.99 36.02
C THR A 360 14.12 -8.48 34.82
N LEU A 361 14.42 -7.60 33.86
CA LEU A 361 15.26 -7.92 32.70
C LEU A 361 16.69 -8.30 33.13
N ALA A 362 17.29 -7.55 34.04
CA ALA A 362 18.65 -7.80 34.55
C ALA A 362 18.75 -9.17 35.28
N SER A 363 17.72 -9.54 36.04
CA SER A 363 17.67 -10.82 36.76
C SER A 363 17.29 -12.02 35.89
N SER A 364 16.88 -11.79 34.65
CA SER A 364 16.42 -12.83 33.71
C SER A 364 17.54 -13.74 33.18
N GLY A 365 18.81 -13.32 33.30
CA GLY A 365 19.97 -14.01 32.73
C GLY A 365 20.10 -13.89 31.21
N LEU A 366 19.31 -13.01 30.58
CA LEU A 366 19.32 -12.78 29.13
C LEU A 366 20.40 -11.78 28.73
N ALA A 367 20.98 -11.94 27.52
CA ALA A 367 21.94 -11.00 26.92
C ALA A 367 21.23 -9.74 26.42
N ILE A 368 20.80 -8.88 27.35
CA ILE A 368 20.12 -7.61 27.05
C ILE A 368 21.01 -6.46 27.47
N THR A 369 21.21 -5.50 26.56
CA THR A 369 21.96 -4.28 26.80
C THR A 369 21.03 -3.14 27.15
N PRO A 370 21.01 -2.64 28.40
CA PRO A 370 20.21 -1.49 28.77
C PRO A 370 20.75 -0.20 28.16
N ALA A 371 19.86 0.74 27.83
CA ALA A 371 20.22 2.06 27.37
C ALA A 371 19.65 3.15 28.29
N ALA A 372 20.44 4.22 28.47
CA ALA A 372 20.11 5.34 29.33
C ALA A 372 19.06 6.27 28.70
N ASP A 373 19.21 6.55 27.43
CA ASP A 373 18.32 7.39 26.62
C ASP A 373 18.21 6.85 25.18
N LEU A 374 17.42 7.53 24.34
CA LEU A 374 17.17 7.08 22.97
C LEU A 374 18.40 7.19 22.07
N THR A 375 19.25 8.19 22.27
CA THR A 375 20.52 8.35 21.52
C THR A 375 21.52 7.26 21.88
N ASP A 376 21.66 6.95 23.18
CA ASP A 376 22.47 5.84 23.69
C ASP A 376 21.98 4.51 23.14
N ALA A 377 20.66 4.30 23.10
CA ALA A 377 20.05 3.12 22.54
C ALA A 377 20.38 2.94 21.04
N ALA A 378 20.24 4.00 20.25
CA ALA A 378 20.54 3.98 18.83
C ALA A 378 22.05 3.68 18.57
N ARG A 379 22.95 4.33 19.30
CA ARG A 379 24.41 4.06 19.18
C ARG A 379 24.75 2.60 19.50
N LYS A 380 24.21 2.10 20.61
CA LYS A 380 24.48 0.72 21.06
C LYS A 380 23.98 -0.30 20.05
N VAL A 381 22.73 -0.15 19.56
CA VAL A 381 22.17 -1.12 18.62
C VAL A 381 22.89 -1.11 17.29
N VAL A 382 23.30 0.08 16.79
CA VAL A 382 24.08 0.21 15.55
C VAL A 382 25.46 -0.44 15.71
N GLY A 383 26.18 -0.18 16.82
CA GLY A 383 27.47 -0.80 17.10
C GLY A 383 27.36 -2.34 17.16
N LEU A 384 26.37 -2.86 17.87
CA LEU A 384 26.14 -4.30 17.98
C LEU A 384 25.73 -4.95 16.64
N ALA A 385 24.95 -4.28 15.82
CA ALA A 385 24.61 -4.76 14.48
C ALA A 385 25.83 -4.80 13.55
N ALA A 386 26.78 -3.87 13.71
CA ALA A 386 28.05 -3.85 12.98
C ALA A 386 29.05 -4.92 13.46
N GLY A 387 28.80 -5.58 14.59
CA GLY A 387 29.72 -6.56 15.19
C GLY A 387 30.85 -5.93 16.00
N GLN A 388 30.63 -4.71 16.52
CA GLN A 388 31.52 -3.96 17.39
C GLN A 388 31.19 -4.16 18.87
#